data_5fd99e09e6d42e471e154cc397480433
#
_entry.id   5fd99e09e6d42e471e154cc397480433
#
_cell.length_a   1.000
_cell.length_b   1.000
_cell.length_c   1.000
_cell.angle_alpha   90.00
_cell.angle_beta   90.00
_cell.angle_gamma   90.00
#
_symmetry.space_group_name_H-M   'P 1'
#
loop_
_entity.id
_entity.type
_entity.pdbx_description
1 polymer ?
#
loop_
_entity_poly.entity_id
_entity_poly.type
_entity_poly.pdbx_seq_one_letter_code
_entity_poly.pdbx_strand_id
1 'polypeptide(L)'
;MADERTNDATCLSQQLRRNGACSNKKIIMKKRPGGIIHSYQKFDPAQFPSPTQPPPDLVSSAFEHAMMFGNYRDLSEEELARAVRLDPSQIAGLGPSIDMLRQMLEERKRKILETYETAAAQKRARRAYQQSASEVRPPKDLEKAYRRGIAEEQPYDLERLWYQADSDHSPFARGLLGVMQRMNDKLQIAELVSKYEFTGREPMSVPKALEIKEELEKIDELLRQLEEAAKTAQIGIIDMDLLQEFAEPGDLNQLEELRQQVENYMREQAERQGLDRDNKTGNYRLTPQAYKLFQGKLLSRIFSDLQASRSGRHPDAVEGDGAVELQQTKPYEFGDSAANIDLPQTVINALLRHGDTRPLQLRSEDIEVHKTRNHPKCATCVIMDMSGSMRYDGQYINVKRMALALQGLITSEYPGDFLRFIEMYTFAKMRHASELIELMPKPVTIHDPWVRLRADMSREDISESQIHPHFTNIQRSLQLARQNLVTTDTPNRQIVLITDGLPTAHFEDNHLFMLYPPDPQTEQATMREAMLCHREGITINIFLIPSWSQSEEDIRFAYRLAESTKGRVIFTSGKDLDRFVIWDYVSNRREIIG
;
A
#
# COMPACT_ATOMS: atom_id res chain seq x y z
N MET A 1 -48.42 -30.26 25.64
CA MET A 1 -48.57 -30.64 24.24
C MET A 1 -47.48 -29.91 23.44
N ALA A 2 -46.32 -30.45 23.50
CA ALA A 2 -45.16 -30.12 22.67
C ALA A 2 -44.33 -31.40 22.71
N ASP A 3 -44.11 -31.99 21.58
CA ASP A 3 -43.16 -33.02 21.22
C ASP A 3 -43.77 -33.89 20.12
N GLU A 4 -43.31 -33.65 18.94
CA GLU A 4 -43.31 -34.58 17.81
C GLU A 4 -42.92 -33.86 16.51
N ARG A 5 -41.62 -33.53 16.37
CA ARG A 5 -41.03 -33.16 15.06
C ARG A 5 -39.48 -33.16 15.02
N THR A 6 -38.83 -34.07 15.72
CA THR A 6 -37.37 -34.17 15.69
C THR A 6 -36.81 -35.59 15.42
N ASN A 7 -37.60 -36.49 14.84
CA ASN A 7 -37.14 -37.88 14.62
C ASN A 7 -36.94 -38.31 13.16
N ASP A 8 -37.16 -37.45 12.15
CA ASP A 8 -36.99 -37.87 10.74
C ASP A 8 -35.63 -37.59 10.11
N ALA A 9 -34.79 -36.79 10.75
CA ALA A 9 -33.46 -36.48 10.18
C ALA A 9 -32.37 -37.52 10.52
N THR A 10 -32.58 -38.33 11.55
CA THR A 10 -31.58 -39.30 12.03
C THR A 10 -31.71 -40.68 11.38
N CYS A 11 -32.83 -40.98 10.75
CA CYS A 11 -33.05 -42.28 10.10
C CYS A 11 -32.45 -42.39 8.69
N LEU A 12 -32.28 -41.24 7.99
CA LEU A 12 -31.68 -41.20 6.64
C LEU A 12 -30.15 -41.30 6.65
N SER A 13 -29.51 -40.95 7.76
CA SER A 13 -28.04 -41.00 7.86
C SER A 13 -27.48 -42.39 8.20
N GLN A 14 -28.30 -43.29 8.74
CA GLN A 14 -27.87 -44.65 9.07
C GLN A 14 -28.04 -45.68 7.94
N GLN A 15 -28.89 -45.40 6.94
CA GLN A 15 -29.04 -46.30 5.77
C GLN A 15 -27.97 -46.09 4.68
N LEU A 16 -27.24 -44.99 4.70
CA LEU A 16 -26.19 -44.71 3.71
C LEU A 16 -24.81 -45.30 4.07
N ARG A 17 -24.65 -45.89 5.26
CA ARG A 17 -23.37 -46.49 5.69
C ARG A 17 -23.21 -47.98 5.42
N ARG A 18 -24.17 -48.65 4.79
CA ARG A 18 -24.14 -50.13 4.61
C ARG A 18 -23.88 -50.63 3.20
N ASN A 19 -23.75 -49.78 2.19
CA ASN A 19 -23.39 -50.26 0.85
C ASN A 19 -22.14 -49.55 0.36
N GLY A 20 -20.98 -50.16 0.60
CA GLY A 20 -19.74 -49.82 -0.01
C GLY A 20 -19.81 -50.12 -1.52
N ALA A 21 -19.84 -49.08 -2.29
CA ALA A 21 -19.44 -48.91 -3.69
C ALA A 21 -20.24 -47.73 -4.28
N CYS A 22 -19.77 -46.51 -4.08
CA CYS A 22 -20.29 -45.39 -4.83
C CYS A 22 -19.62 -45.32 -6.19
N SER A 23 -20.24 -46.02 -7.17
CA SER A 23 -19.96 -45.71 -8.58
C SER A 23 -20.49 -44.30 -8.88
N ASN A 24 -19.70 -43.51 -9.58
CA ASN A 24 -20.06 -42.20 -10.12
C ASN A 24 -21.30 -42.28 -11.02
N LYS A 25 -22.49 -42.31 -10.46
CA LYS A 25 -23.72 -42.13 -11.24
C LYS A 25 -24.06 -40.64 -11.24
N LYS A 26 -23.82 -39.96 -12.37
CA LYS A 26 -24.43 -38.69 -12.69
C LYS A 26 -25.94 -38.80 -12.56
N ILE A 27 -26.55 -38.13 -11.59
CA ILE A 27 -28.00 -37.99 -11.50
C ILE A 27 -28.43 -36.99 -12.55
N ILE A 28 -28.85 -37.49 -13.72
CA ILE A 28 -29.43 -36.66 -14.78
C ILE A 28 -30.89 -36.42 -14.41
N MET A 29 -31.22 -35.25 -13.90
CA MET A 29 -32.61 -34.82 -13.76
C MET A 29 -33.21 -34.58 -15.13
N LYS A 30 -34.36 -35.20 -15.42
CA LYS A 30 -35.12 -35.01 -16.66
C LYS A 30 -35.53 -33.54 -16.80
N LYS A 31 -35.16 -32.96 -17.93
CA LYS A 31 -35.45 -31.57 -18.33
C LYS A 31 -36.95 -31.27 -18.28
N ARG A 32 -37.38 -30.31 -17.44
CA ARG A 32 -38.66 -29.63 -17.65
C ARG A 32 -38.41 -28.44 -18.59
N PRO A 33 -39.29 -28.16 -19.57
CA PRO A 33 -39.11 -27.00 -20.46
C PRO A 33 -39.08 -25.72 -19.62
N GLY A 34 -37.98 -24.96 -19.70
CA GLY A 34 -37.77 -23.68 -18.98
C GLY A 34 -37.02 -23.76 -17.64
N GLY A 35 -36.51 -24.94 -17.23
CA GLY A 35 -35.74 -25.08 -16.00
C GLY A 35 -34.21 -24.87 -16.21
N ILE A 36 -33.57 -24.19 -15.31
CA ILE A 36 -32.10 -24.11 -15.23
C ILE A 36 -31.59 -25.41 -14.65
N ILE A 37 -30.69 -26.10 -15.38
CA ILE A 37 -30.05 -27.34 -14.88
C ILE A 37 -28.84 -26.93 -14.06
N HIS A 38 -28.91 -27.11 -12.75
CA HIS A 38 -27.76 -26.99 -11.87
C HIS A 38 -27.08 -28.37 -11.75
N SER A 39 -25.83 -28.45 -12.17
CA SER A 39 -24.98 -29.59 -11.88
C SER A 39 -24.19 -29.30 -10.60
N TYR A 40 -24.44 -30.04 -9.56
CA TYR A 40 -23.67 -29.97 -8.33
C TYR A 40 -22.53 -30.97 -8.39
N GLN A 41 -21.32 -30.50 -8.34
CA GLN A 41 -20.15 -31.34 -8.11
C GLN A 41 -19.82 -31.28 -6.63
N LYS A 42 -19.46 -32.41 -6.03
CA LYS A 42 -19.03 -32.42 -4.63
C LYS A 42 -17.78 -31.53 -4.53
N PHE A 43 -17.79 -30.58 -3.62
CA PHE A 43 -16.65 -29.73 -3.36
C PHE A 43 -15.47 -30.60 -2.96
N ASP A 44 -14.39 -30.50 -3.70
CA ASP A 44 -13.12 -31.14 -3.40
C ASP A 44 -12.12 -30.02 -3.01
N PRO A 45 -11.78 -29.93 -1.73
CA PRO A 45 -10.84 -28.92 -1.27
C PRO A 45 -9.44 -29.10 -1.86
N ALA A 46 -9.12 -30.25 -2.45
CA ALA A 46 -7.84 -30.48 -3.13
C ALA A 46 -7.77 -29.90 -4.55
N GLN A 47 -8.91 -29.60 -5.16
CA GLN A 47 -8.97 -29.09 -6.54
C GLN A 47 -9.43 -27.63 -6.63
N PHE A 48 -10.14 -27.14 -5.63
CA PHE A 48 -10.74 -25.80 -5.67
C PHE A 48 -10.48 -25.05 -4.36
N PRO A 49 -10.13 -23.76 -4.45
CA PRO A 49 -10.09 -22.92 -3.26
C PRO A 49 -11.48 -22.81 -2.61
N SER A 50 -11.51 -22.45 -1.34
CA SER A 50 -12.77 -22.34 -0.58
C SER A 50 -13.75 -21.38 -1.27
N PRO A 51 -14.98 -21.81 -1.61
CA PRO A 51 -15.96 -20.94 -2.26
C PRO A 51 -16.51 -19.85 -1.35
N THR A 52 -16.22 -19.90 -0.05
CA THR A 52 -16.68 -18.91 0.95
C THR A 52 -15.67 -17.81 1.21
N GLN A 53 -14.46 -17.93 0.68
CA GLN A 53 -13.42 -16.89 0.83
C GLN A 53 -13.39 -15.98 -0.39
N PRO A 54 -13.23 -14.65 -0.19
CA PRO A 54 -13.09 -13.76 -1.32
C PRO A 54 -11.78 -14.06 -2.07
N PRO A 55 -11.75 -13.83 -3.39
CA PRO A 55 -10.52 -13.97 -4.17
C PRO A 55 -9.44 -13.01 -3.66
N PRO A 56 -8.15 -13.34 -3.80
CA PRO A 56 -7.06 -12.47 -3.40
C PRO A 56 -7.11 -11.14 -4.14
N ASP A 57 -6.73 -10.06 -3.44
CA ASP A 57 -6.68 -8.73 -4.02
C ASP A 57 -5.35 -8.49 -4.74
N LEU A 58 -5.31 -8.74 -6.03
CA LEU A 58 -4.14 -8.55 -6.88
C LEU A 58 -3.99 -7.10 -7.35
N VAL A 59 -5.11 -6.42 -7.53
CA VAL A 59 -5.16 -5.05 -8.05
C VAL A 59 -4.56 -4.06 -7.06
N SER A 60 -4.93 -4.14 -5.79
CA SER A 60 -4.43 -3.20 -4.78
C SER A 60 -2.92 -3.31 -4.60
N SER A 61 -2.35 -4.52 -4.59
CA SER A 61 -0.91 -4.72 -4.45
C SER A 61 -0.13 -4.19 -5.65
N ALA A 62 -0.63 -4.39 -6.87
CA ALA A 62 -0.03 -3.87 -8.09
C ALA A 62 -0.03 -2.33 -8.11
N PHE A 63 -1.13 -1.70 -7.68
CA PHE A 63 -1.20 -0.24 -7.56
C PHE A 63 -0.33 0.30 -6.44
N GLU A 64 -0.26 -0.36 -5.30
CA GLU A 64 0.63 0.05 -4.20
C GLU A 64 2.09 0.04 -4.64
N HIS A 65 2.52 -0.98 -5.39
CA HIS A 65 3.85 -1.02 -5.98
C HIS A 65 4.07 0.15 -6.96
N ALA A 66 3.13 0.40 -7.88
CA ALA A 66 3.23 1.52 -8.81
C ALA A 66 3.25 2.89 -8.10
N MET A 67 2.50 3.05 -7.02
CA MET A 67 2.54 4.27 -6.20
C MET A 67 3.88 4.45 -5.47
N MET A 68 4.51 3.37 -4.99
CA MET A 68 5.81 3.43 -4.34
C MET A 68 6.94 3.82 -5.29
N PHE A 69 6.96 3.24 -6.48
CA PHE A 69 8.09 3.36 -7.39
C PHE A 69 7.85 4.30 -8.57
N GLY A 70 6.63 4.81 -8.74
CA GLY A 70 6.28 5.77 -9.80
C GLY A 70 6.31 5.19 -11.22
N ASN A 71 6.54 3.90 -11.37
CA ASN A 71 6.58 3.23 -12.66
C ASN A 71 5.51 2.14 -12.70
N TYR A 72 4.71 2.14 -13.79
CA TYR A 72 4.00 0.96 -14.23
C TYR A 72 5.02 -0.02 -14.82
N ARG A 73 5.87 -0.57 -13.97
CA ARG A 73 6.68 -1.69 -14.39
C ARG A 73 5.75 -2.88 -14.55
N ASP A 74 5.83 -3.53 -15.70
CA ASP A 74 5.16 -4.80 -15.92
C ASP A 74 5.59 -5.74 -14.78
N LEU A 75 4.65 -6.18 -13.97
CA LEU A 75 4.91 -7.07 -12.83
C LEU A 75 5.12 -8.49 -13.35
N SER A 76 6.22 -9.12 -12.98
CA SER A 76 6.41 -10.55 -13.24
C SER A 76 5.44 -11.38 -12.39
N GLU A 77 5.16 -12.62 -12.83
CA GLU A 77 4.33 -13.55 -12.05
C GLU A 77 4.89 -13.75 -10.63
N GLU A 78 6.20 -13.80 -10.49
CA GLU A 78 6.87 -13.94 -9.19
C GLU A 78 6.72 -12.69 -8.31
N GLU A 79 6.85 -11.49 -8.90
CA GLU A 79 6.65 -10.22 -8.17
C GLU A 79 5.20 -10.08 -7.72
N LEU A 80 4.25 -10.47 -8.55
CA LEU A 80 2.83 -10.48 -8.20
C LEU A 80 2.55 -11.49 -7.08
N ALA A 81 3.09 -12.71 -7.17
CA ALA A 81 2.97 -13.72 -6.14
C ALA A 81 3.59 -13.29 -4.80
N ARG A 82 4.69 -12.56 -4.81
CA ARG A 82 5.32 -12.00 -3.58
C ARG A 82 4.54 -10.83 -2.99
N ALA A 83 3.89 -10.03 -3.83
CA ALA A 83 3.13 -8.86 -3.39
C ALA A 83 1.78 -9.22 -2.76
N VAL A 84 1.23 -10.38 -3.10
CA VAL A 84 -0.10 -10.84 -2.65
C VAL A 84 0.04 -11.81 -1.51
N ARG A 85 -0.58 -11.49 -0.39
CA ARG A 85 -0.74 -12.45 0.71
C ARG A 85 -1.98 -13.30 0.43
N LEU A 86 -1.76 -14.54 0.06
CA LEU A 86 -2.82 -15.54 -0.04
C LEU A 86 -3.12 -16.08 1.36
N ASP A 87 -4.37 -16.41 1.61
CA ASP A 87 -4.70 -17.21 2.78
C ASP A 87 -4.33 -18.69 2.46
N PRO A 88 -3.44 -19.32 3.25
CA PRO A 88 -3.00 -20.69 3.02
C PRO A 88 -4.16 -21.69 2.92
N SER A 89 -5.28 -21.40 3.59
CA SER A 89 -6.48 -22.24 3.54
C SER A 89 -7.19 -22.23 2.17
N GLN A 90 -6.86 -21.27 1.29
CA GLN A 90 -7.38 -21.21 -0.08
C GLN A 90 -6.70 -22.22 -1.00
N ILE A 91 -5.53 -22.74 -0.60
CA ILE A 91 -4.74 -23.68 -1.39
C ILE A 91 -4.83 -25.05 -0.73
N ALA A 92 -5.60 -25.93 -1.33
CA ALA A 92 -5.77 -27.28 -0.80
C ALA A 92 -4.47 -28.09 -0.91
N GLY A 93 -4.09 -28.75 0.17
CA GLY A 93 -2.88 -29.56 0.23
C GLY A 93 -1.60 -28.81 0.62
N LEU A 94 -1.57 -27.47 0.59
CA LEU A 94 -0.38 -26.68 0.92
C LEU A 94 0.06 -26.89 2.37
N GLY A 95 -0.86 -26.75 3.33
CA GLY A 95 -0.55 -26.94 4.74
C GLY A 95 0.06 -28.31 5.04
N PRO A 96 -0.60 -29.42 4.69
CA PRO A 96 -0.07 -30.77 4.89
C PRO A 96 1.29 -31.01 4.24
N SER A 97 1.55 -30.49 3.03
CA SER A 97 2.83 -30.65 2.33
C SER A 97 3.96 -29.88 2.99
N ILE A 98 3.69 -28.64 3.42
CA ILE A 98 4.68 -27.86 4.16
C ILE A 98 4.96 -28.48 5.54
N ASP A 99 3.92 -28.94 6.24
CA ASP A 99 4.07 -29.57 7.56
C ASP A 99 4.89 -30.86 7.47
N MET A 100 4.71 -31.64 6.42
CA MET A 100 5.50 -32.86 6.17
C MET A 100 6.99 -32.54 5.95
N LEU A 101 7.29 -31.56 5.09
CA LEU A 101 8.67 -31.12 4.83
C LEU A 101 9.32 -30.54 6.09
N ARG A 102 8.57 -29.75 6.83
CA ARG A 102 9.04 -29.20 8.11
C ARG A 102 9.35 -30.30 9.12
N GLN A 103 8.47 -31.27 9.28
CA GLN A 103 8.67 -32.41 10.18
C GLN A 103 9.90 -33.23 9.76
N MET A 104 10.10 -33.48 8.47
CA MET A 104 11.28 -34.16 7.93
C MET A 104 12.59 -33.42 8.29
N LEU A 105 12.63 -32.10 8.09
CA LEU A 105 13.81 -31.29 8.42
C LEU A 105 14.07 -31.21 9.93
N GLU A 106 13.02 -31.05 10.74
CA GLU A 106 13.11 -31.09 12.22
C GLU A 106 13.62 -32.45 12.71
N GLU A 107 13.18 -33.53 12.10
CA GLU A 107 13.62 -34.88 12.44
C GLU A 107 15.10 -35.12 12.06
N ARG A 108 15.53 -34.62 10.90
CA ARG A 108 16.93 -34.67 10.48
C ARG A 108 17.81 -33.84 11.41
N LYS A 109 17.41 -32.63 11.75
CA LYS A 109 18.08 -31.77 12.74
C LYS A 109 18.22 -32.48 14.08
N ARG A 110 17.14 -33.06 14.58
CA ARG A 110 17.13 -33.81 15.83
C ARG A 110 18.09 -34.99 15.78
N LYS A 111 18.10 -35.80 14.71
CA LYS A 111 19.02 -36.95 14.55
C LYS A 111 20.47 -36.49 14.59
N ILE A 112 20.83 -35.38 13.97
CA ILE A 112 22.18 -34.82 14.02
C ILE A 112 22.55 -34.45 15.46
N LEU A 113 21.70 -33.75 16.18
CA LEU A 113 21.94 -33.31 17.55
C LEU A 113 22.01 -34.46 18.56
N GLU A 114 21.23 -35.53 18.36
CA GLU A 114 21.23 -36.74 19.19
C GLU A 114 22.39 -37.71 18.88
N THR A 115 23.04 -37.59 17.71
CA THR A 115 24.09 -38.49 17.29
C THR A 115 25.47 -38.01 17.78
N TYR A 116 25.75 -36.73 17.59
CA TYR A 116 27.10 -36.20 17.74
C TYR A 116 27.38 -35.49 19.07
N GLU A 117 28.66 -35.48 19.50
CA GLU A 117 29.17 -34.63 20.56
C GLU A 117 30.19 -33.61 20.03
N THR A 118 30.20 -32.40 20.57
CA THR A 118 31.04 -31.29 20.11
C THR A 118 32.33 -31.12 20.93
N ALA A 119 32.40 -31.68 22.13
CA ALA A 119 33.53 -31.48 23.07
C ALA A 119 34.88 -31.88 22.48
N ALA A 120 34.94 -32.99 21.73
CA ALA A 120 36.15 -33.45 21.06
C ALA A 120 36.60 -32.48 19.95
N ALA A 121 35.68 -31.97 19.12
CA ALA A 121 35.94 -31.01 18.05
C ALA A 121 36.43 -29.68 18.62
N GLN A 122 35.77 -29.18 19.66
CA GLN A 122 36.11 -27.91 20.33
C GLN A 122 37.54 -27.99 20.94
N LYS A 123 37.86 -29.09 21.62
CA LYS A 123 39.19 -29.30 22.19
C LYS A 123 40.29 -29.41 21.12
N ARG A 124 39.99 -30.08 19.99
CA ARG A 124 40.94 -30.22 18.85
C ARG A 124 41.15 -28.88 18.15
N ALA A 125 40.08 -28.12 17.85
CA ALA A 125 40.18 -26.81 17.24
C ALA A 125 40.98 -25.83 18.10
N ARG A 126 40.71 -25.80 19.41
CA ARG A 126 41.51 -24.99 20.36
C ARG A 126 42.98 -25.34 20.37
N ARG A 127 43.32 -26.64 20.39
CA ARG A 127 44.72 -27.10 20.34
C ARG A 127 45.39 -26.76 19.01
N ALA A 128 44.69 -26.96 17.87
CA ALA A 128 45.24 -26.64 16.55
C ALA A 128 45.51 -25.13 16.42
N TYR A 129 44.62 -24.28 16.93
CA TYR A 129 44.84 -22.83 16.97
C TYR A 129 46.04 -22.45 17.82
N GLN A 130 46.16 -22.98 19.06
CA GLN A 130 47.28 -22.70 19.96
C GLN A 130 48.61 -23.18 19.39
N GLN A 131 48.64 -24.35 18.77
CA GLN A 131 49.82 -24.89 18.13
C GLN A 131 50.25 -24.01 16.94
N SER A 132 49.33 -23.70 16.03
CA SER A 132 49.61 -22.84 14.88
C SER A 132 50.10 -21.45 15.32
N ALA A 133 49.48 -20.87 16.36
CA ALA A 133 49.92 -19.59 16.91
C ALA A 133 51.32 -19.62 17.53
N SER A 134 51.76 -20.77 18.10
CA SER A 134 53.08 -20.93 18.70
C SER A 134 54.20 -21.17 17.67
N GLU A 135 53.85 -21.68 16.48
CA GLU A 135 54.79 -21.96 15.39
C GLU A 135 55.20 -20.71 14.61
N VAL A 136 54.32 -19.67 14.60
CA VAL A 136 54.57 -18.41 13.89
C VAL A 136 55.53 -17.52 14.67
N ARG A 137 56.61 -17.06 14.00
CA ARG A 137 57.57 -16.11 14.54
C ARG A 137 57.36 -14.73 13.96
N PRO A 138 56.75 -13.80 14.74
CA PRO A 138 56.54 -12.45 14.29
C PRO A 138 57.83 -11.64 14.22
N PRO A 139 57.95 -10.63 13.33
CA PRO A 139 58.98 -9.61 13.37
C PRO A 139 59.00 -8.89 14.73
N LYS A 140 60.16 -8.38 15.17
CA LYS A 140 60.32 -7.76 16.51
C LYS A 140 59.38 -6.60 16.75
N ASP A 141 59.10 -5.83 15.74
CA ASP A 141 58.18 -4.63 15.72
C ASP A 141 56.71 -5.04 15.82
N LEU A 142 56.33 -6.20 15.30
CA LEU A 142 54.95 -6.70 15.32
C LEU A 142 54.68 -7.70 16.45
N GLU A 143 55.69 -8.09 17.21
CA GLU A 143 55.58 -9.15 18.22
C GLU A 143 54.55 -8.84 19.31
N LYS A 144 54.54 -7.62 19.82
CA LYS A 144 53.57 -7.20 20.86
C LYS A 144 52.12 -7.22 20.33
N ALA A 145 51.90 -6.70 19.12
CA ALA A 145 50.61 -6.68 18.48
C ALA A 145 50.11 -8.10 18.14
N TYR A 146 51.04 -8.98 17.69
CA TYR A 146 50.74 -10.39 17.43
C TYR A 146 50.27 -11.11 18.69
N ARG A 147 51.04 -11.00 19.79
CA ARG A 147 50.71 -11.63 21.07
C ARG A 147 49.34 -11.14 21.61
N ARG A 148 49.06 -9.85 21.42
CA ARG A 148 47.78 -9.29 21.80
C ARG A 148 46.64 -9.84 20.94
N GLY A 149 46.75 -9.83 19.61
CA GLY A 149 45.74 -10.37 18.69
C GLY A 149 45.45 -11.85 18.94
N ILE A 150 46.47 -12.65 19.27
CA ILE A 150 46.30 -14.05 19.66
C ILE A 150 45.58 -14.20 21.01
N ALA A 151 45.90 -13.36 21.99
CA ALA A 151 45.28 -13.44 23.33
C ALA A 151 43.83 -12.96 23.34
N GLU A 152 43.52 -11.91 22.60
CA GLU A 152 42.17 -11.33 22.47
C GLU A 152 41.32 -12.08 21.44
N GLU A 153 41.88 -12.98 20.66
CA GLU A 153 41.21 -13.81 19.64
C GLU A 153 40.41 -12.97 18.63
N GLN A 154 40.92 -11.81 18.24
CA GLN A 154 40.29 -10.88 17.33
C GLN A 154 40.78 -11.11 15.89
N PRO A 155 39.89 -11.57 14.95
CA PRO A 155 40.27 -11.79 13.56
C PRO A 155 40.79 -10.53 12.90
N TYR A 156 40.21 -9.38 13.18
CA TYR A 156 40.56 -8.08 12.61
C TYR A 156 42.00 -7.64 12.98
N ASP A 157 42.43 -7.89 14.20
CA ASP A 157 43.78 -7.53 14.63
C ASP A 157 44.85 -8.39 13.91
N LEU A 158 44.56 -9.67 13.66
CA LEU A 158 45.43 -10.53 12.89
C LEU A 158 45.46 -10.18 11.40
N GLU A 159 44.30 -9.83 10.84
CA GLU A 159 44.19 -9.34 9.45
C GLU A 159 44.99 -8.04 9.26
N ARG A 160 44.90 -7.10 10.21
CA ARG A 160 45.69 -5.87 10.19
C ARG A 160 47.22 -6.15 10.23
N LEU A 161 47.67 -7.15 10.98
CA LEU A 161 49.07 -7.55 11.01
C LEU A 161 49.53 -8.16 9.69
N TRP A 162 48.64 -8.85 8.97
CA TRP A 162 48.92 -9.36 7.64
C TRP A 162 49.23 -8.25 6.65
N TYR A 163 48.45 -7.15 6.66
CA TYR A 163 48.69 -5.97 5.83
C TYR A 163 49.96 -5.18 6.24
N GLN A 164 50.46 -5.36 7.47
CA GLN A 164 51.69 -4.74 7.96
C GLN A 164 52.93 -5.59 7.71
N ALA A 165 52.78 -6.79 7.18
CA ALA A 165 53.91 -7.64 6.83
C ALA A 165 54.64 -7.10 5.60
N ASP A 166 56.00 -7.21 5.61
CA ASP A 166 56.86 -6.68 4.54
C ASP A 166 56.58 -7.26 3.15
N SER A 167 56.02 -8.46 3.08
CA SER A 167 55.62 -9.13 1.84
C SER A 167 54.58 -10.22 2.11
N ASP A 168 53.62 -10.38 1.22
CA ASP A 168 52.56 -11.40 1.25
C ASP A 168 53.15 -12.83 1.23
N HIS A 169 54.35 -12.97 0.70
CA HIS A 169 55.08 -14.25 0.60
C HIS A 169 56.05 -14.48 1.75
N SER A 170 56.12 -13.58 2.72
CA SER A 170 56.98 -13.77 3.89
C SER A 170 56.55 -15.00 4.71
N PRO A 171 57.51 -15.69 5.39
CA PRO A 171 57.17 -16.81 6.27
C PRO A 171 56.14 -16.40 7.37
N PHE A 172 56.23 -15.15 7.83
CA PHE A 172 55.29 -14.60 8.79
C PHE A 172 53.88 -14.46 8.22
N ALA A 173 53.72 -13.85 7.03
CA ALA A 173 52.43 -13.66 6.41
C ALA A 173 51.73 -15.01 6.11
N ARG A 174 52.46 -15.98 5.59
CA ARG A 174 51.94 -17.34 5.37
C ARG A 174 51.54 -18.05 6.66
N GLY A 175 52.37 -17.93 7.69
CA GLY A 175 52.08 -18.49 9.01
C GLY A 175 50.83 -17.84 9.63
N LEU A 176 50.69 -16.52 9.47
CA LEU A 176 49.54 -15.76 9.97
C LEU A 176 48.21 -16.18 9.31
N LEU A 177 48.22 -16.44 7.99
CA LEU A 177 47.03 -16.98 7.29
C LEU A 177 46.63 -18.34 7.88
N GLY A 178 47.60 -19.22 8.17
CA GLY A 178 47.33 -20.50 8.83
C GLY A 178 46.71 -20.33 10.23
N VAL A 179 47.19 -19.37 11.01
CA VAL A 179 46.64 -19.04 12.33
C VAL A 179 45.23 -18.49 12.21
N MET A 180 44.99 -17.57 11.27
CA MET A 180 43.65 -16.99 11.01
C MET A 180 42.65 -18.08 10.60
N GLN A 181 43.07 -19.02 9.75
CA GLN A 181 42.21 -20.14 9.36
C GLN A 181 41.84 -21.02 10.56
N ARG A 182 42.83 -21.39 11.41
CA ARG A 182 42.59 -22.19 12.63
C ARG A 182 41.76 -21.44 13.66
N MET A 183 41.89 -20.13 13.74
CA MET A 183 41.06 -19.29 14.58
C MET A 183 39.61 -19.27 14.07
N ASN A 184 39.42 -19.11 12.76
CA ASN A 184 38.11 -19.17 12.15
C ASN A 184 37.40 -20.51 12.41
N ASP A 185 38.09 -21.64 12.19
CA ASP A 185 37.60 -22.99 12.52
C ASP A 185 37.13 -23.06 13.98
N LYS A 186 37.97 -22.54 14.91
CA LYS A 186 37.64 -22.51 16.34
C LYS A 186 36.41 -21.67 16.65
N LEU A 187 36.29 -20.46 16.06
CA LEU A 187 35.16 -19.57 16.26
C LEU A 187 33.87 -20.16 15.70
N GLN A 188 33.92 -20.75 14.53
CA GLN A 188 32.76 -21.43 13.94
C GLN A 188 32.27 -22.61 14.77
N ILE A 189 33.20 -23.41 15.36
CA ILE A 189 32.83 -24.50 16.27
C ILE A 189 32.26 -23.95 17.59
N ALA A 190 32.79 -22.82 18.09
CA ALA A 190 32.24 -22.18 19.29
C ALA A 190 30.83 -21.66 19.06
N GLU A 191 30.58 -21.08 17.89
CA GLU A 191 29.25 -20.67 17.46
C GLU A 191 28.28 -21.85 17.34
N LEU A 192 28.71 -22.96 16.72
CA LEU A 192 27.95 -24.20 16.65
C LEU A 192 27.50 -24.68 18.03
N VAL A 193 28.39 -24.68 18.99
CA VAL A 193 28.10 -25.11 20.37
C VAL A 193 27.19 -24.13 21.11
N SER A 194 27.30 -22.85 20.81
CA SER A 194 26.45 -21.84 21.44
C SER A 194 25.01 -21.84 20.88
N LYS A 195 24.84 -22.18 19.61
CA LYS A 195 23.57 -22.15 18.91
C LYS A 195 22.75 -23.44 19.03
N TYR A 196 23.45 -24.58 19.19
CA TYR A 196 22.80 -25.90 19.20
C TYR A 196 23.24 -26.75 20.40
N GLU A 197 22.27 -27.42 21.01
CA GLU A 197 22.51 -28.38 22.11
C GLU A 197 22.70 -29.79 21.57
N PHE A 198 23.92 -30.31 21.61
CA PHE A 198 24.25 -31.66 21.20
C PHE A 198 24.17 -32.60 22.40
N THR A 199 23.38 -33.65 22.27
CA THR A 199 23.16 -34.67 23.32
C THR A 199 23.78 -36.04 22.99
N GLY A 200 24.35 -36.16 21.80
CA GLY A 200 24.94 -37.40 21.30
C GLY A 200 26.23 -37.78 21.96
N ARG A 201 26.82 -38.90 21.52
CA ARG A 201 28.07 -39.47 22.06
C ARG A 201 29.14 -39.68 21.00
N GLU A 202 28.83 -39.52 19.72
CA GLU A 202 29.80 -39.72 18.65
C GLU A 202 30.70 -38.49 18.49
N PRO A 203 32.06 -38.65 18.70
CA PRO A 203 32.95 -37.51 18.68
C PRO A 203 33.24 -37.02 17.27
N MET A 204 33.01 -35.73 17.01
CA MET A 204 33.29 -35.10 15.73
C MET A 204 34.76 -34.70 15.53
N SER A 205 35.25 -34.82 14.29
CA SER A 205 36.44 -34.11 13.83
C SER A 205 36.13 -32.64 13.54
N VAL A 206 37.17 -31.78 13.46
CA VAL A 206 37.00 -30.35 13.11
C VAL A 206 36.33 -30.18 11.75
N PRO A 207 36.76 -30.81 10.65
CA PRO A 207 36.06 -30.70 9.37
C PRO A 207 34.61 -31.15 9.45
N LYS A 208 34.33 -32.27 10.14
CA LYS A 208 32.95 -32.77 10.28
C LYS A 208 32.06 -31.84 11.09
N ALA A 209 32.59 -31.16 12.08
CA ALA A 209 31.83 -30.17 12.85
C ALA A 209 31.48 -28.94 12.00
N LEU A 210 32.33 -28.52 11.07
CA LEU A 210 32.06 -27.43 10.14
C LEU A 210 30.99 -27.83 9.09
N GLU A 211 31.09 -29.07 8.55
CA GLU A 211 30.05 -29.60 7.64
C GLU A 211 28.66 -29.64 8.32
N ILE A 212 28.61 -30.13 9.56
CA ILE A 212 27.39 -30.21 10.35
C ILE A 212 26.85 -28.80 10.66
N LYS A 213 27.73 -27.84 10.92
CA LYS A 213 27.30 -26.44 11.10
C LYS A 213 26.60 -25.92 9.87
N GLU A 214 27.21 -26.09 8.70
CA GLU A 214 26.62 -25.70 7.41
C GLU A 214 25.27 -26.39 7.16
N GLU A 215 25.19 -27.69 7.42
CA GLU A 215 23.96 -28.47 7.26
C GLU A 215 22.86 -27.98 8.19
N LEU A 216 23.14 -27.70 9.46
CA LEU A 216 22.17 -27.18 10.43
C LEU A 216 21.71 -25.76 10.08
N GLU A 217 22.59 -24.91 9.58
CA GLU A 217 22.26 -23.56 9.15
C GLU A 217 21.36 -23.57 7.91
N LYS A 218 21.62 -24.47 6.95
CA LYS A 218 20.74 -24.70 5.78
C LYS A 218 19.36 -25.21 6.20
N ILE A 219 19.29 -26.14 7.15
CA ILE A 219 18.02 -26.65 7.68
C ILE A 219 17.24 -25.53 8.39
N ASP A 220 17.90 -24.71 9.21
CA ASP A 220 17.24 -23.61 9.92
C ASP A 220 16.70 -22.55 8.94
N GLU A 221 17.43 -22.26 7.88
CA GLU A 221 16.97 -21.33 6.84
C GLU A 221 15.76 -21.89 6.09
N LEU A 222 15.79 -23.17 5.71
CA LEU A 222 14.64 -23.83 5.08
C LEU A 222 13.41 -23.88 6.01
N LEU A 223 13.61 -24.19 7.29
CA LEU A 223 12.51 -24.18 8.28
C LEU A 223 11.89 -22.78 8.40
N ARG A 224 12.70 -21.73 8.39
CA ARG A 224 12.23 -20.34 8.39
C ARG A 224 11.42 -20.02 7.14
N GLN A 225 11.92 -20.42 5.96
CA GLN A 225 11.22 -20.21 4.68
C GLN A 225 9.88 -20.98 4.61
N LEU A 226 9.87 -22.24 5.07
CA LEU A 226 8.65 -23.05 5.14
C LEU A 226 7.63 -22.46 6.12
N GLU A 227 8.07 -21.95 7.26
CA GLU A 227 7.19 -21.28 8.23
C GLU A 227 6.60 -19.99 7.66
N GLU A 228 7.37 -19.22 6.91
CA GLU A 228 6.91 -18.02 6.23
C GLU A 228 5.94 -18.37 5.09
N ALA A 229 6.25 -19.38 4.29
CA ALA A 229 5.36 -19.89 3.24
C ALA A 229 4.05 -20.43 3.81
N ALA A 230 4.08 -21.11 4.97
CA ALA A 230 2.88 -21.58 5.66
C ALA A 230 1.97 -20.43 6.11
N LYS A 231 2.54 -19.27 6.48
CA LYS A 231 1.79 -18.08 6.93
C LYS A 231 1.26 -17.23 5.78
N THR A 232 1.99 -17.19 4.67
CA THR A 232 1.73 -16.25 3.55
C THR A 232 1.25 -16.94 2.28
N ALA A 233 1.30 -18.27 2.23
CA ALA A 233 1.08 -19.09 1.03
C ALA A 233 1.99 -18.75 -0.16
N GLN A 234 3.12 -18.11 0.09
CA GLN A 234 4.10 -17.73 -0.92
C GLN A 234 5.15 -18.84 -1.09
N ILE A 235 4.85 -19.84 -1.92
CA ILE A 235 5.74 -20.97 -2.18
C ILE A 235 7.06 -20.53 -2.84
N GLY A 236 7.03 -19.43 -3.62
CA GLY A 236 8.21 -18.87 -4.29
C GLY A 236 9.30 -18.33 -3.36
N ILE A 237 9.07 -18.26 -2.04
CA ILE A 237 10.08 -17.89 -1.04
C ILE A 237 11.00 -19.07 -0.72
N ILE A 238 10.52 -20.30 -0.94
CA ILE A 238 11.26 -21.52 -0.62
C ILE A 238 12.36 -21.71 -1.66
N ASP A 239 13.60 -21.83 -1.18
CA ASP A 239 14.75 -22.16 -2.01
C ASP A 239 14.69 -23.64 -2.40
N MET A 240 14.21 -23.90 -3.62
CA MET A 240 14.02 -25.25 -4.15
C MET A 240 15.35 -25.99 -4.36
N ASP A 241 16.42 -25.26 -4.72
CA ASP A 241 17.74 -25.85 -4.93
C ASP A 241 18.31 -26.34 -3.60
N LEU A 242 18.16 -25.53 -2.56
CA LEU A 242 18.57 -25.90 -1.21
C LEU A 242 17.71 -27.05 -0.63
N LEU A 243 16.40 -27.03 -0.90
CA LEU A 243 15.48 -28.08 -0.43
C LEU A 243 15.78 -29.43 -1.10
N GLN A 244 16.25 -29.43 -2.34
CA GLN A 244 16.62 -30.63 -3.10
C GLN A 244 17.76 -31.44 -2.43
N GLU A 245 18.61 -30.79 -1.62
CA GLU A 245 19.67 -31.48 -0.86
C GLU A 245 19.09 -32.39 0.25
N PHE A 246 17.85 -32.13 0.69
CA PHE A 246 17.24 -32.78 1.87
C PHE A 246 15.99 -33.60 1.60
N ALA A 247 15.18 -33.20 0.60
CA ALA A 247 13.89 -33.80 0.31
C ALA A 247 13.98 -34.94 -0.74
N GLU A 248 13.04 -35.87 -0.68
CA GLU A 248 12.93 -36.89 -1.71
C GLU A 248 12.33 -36.30 -3.01
N PRO A 249 12.68 -36.85 -4.19
CA PRO A 249 12.15 -36.34 -5.47
C PRO A 249 10.62 -36.30 -5.56
N GLY A 250 9.94 -37.18 -4.82
CA GLY A 250 8.46 -37.20 -4.78
C GLY A 250 7.86 -36.01 -4.08
N ASP A 251 8.48 -35.56 -2.98
CA ASP A 251 8.01 -34.42 -2.19
C ASP A 251 8.23 -33.09 -2.92
N LEU A 252 9.35 -33.00 -3.65
CA LEU A 252 9.67 -31.86 -4.50
C LEU A 252 8.67 -31.70 -5.65
N ASN A 253 8.33 -32.81 -6.32
CA ASN A 253 7.35 -32.79 -7.40
C ASN A 253 5.98 -32.33 -6.91
N GLN A 254 5.57 -32.77 -5.72
CA GLN A 254 4.30 -32.34 -5.13
C GLN A 254 4.30 -30.85 -4.80
N LEU A 255 5.40 -30.32 -4.28
CA LEU A 255 5.54 -28.88 -3.99
C LEU A 255 5.54 -28.05 -5.27
N GLU A 256 6.20 -28.53 -6.33
CA GLU A 256 6.22 -27.86 -7.63
C GLU A 256 4.84 -27.89 -8.32
N GLU A 257 4.09 -28.99 -8.20
CA GLU A 257 2.70 -29.03 -8.68
C GLU A 257 1.82 -28.04 -7.93
N LEU A 258 1.97 -27.91 -6.61
CA LEU A 258 1.27 -26.92 -5.81
C LEU A 258 1.67 -25.49 -6.21
N ARG A 259 2.94 -25.24 -6.46
CA ARG A 259 3.43 -23.96 -6.98
C ARG A 259 2.76 -23.60 -8.30
N GLN A 260 2.71 -24.53 -9.25
CA GLN A 260 2.04 -24.31 -10.53
C GLN A 260 0.53 -24.09 -10.38
N GLN A 261 -0.13 -24.78 -9.45
CA GLN A 261 -1.54 -24.54 -9.15
C GLN A 261 -1.78 -23.13 -8.62
N VAL A 262 -0.93 -22.65 -7.71
CA VAL A 262 -0.98 -21.29 -7.18
C VAL A 262 -0.78 -20.25 -8.30
N GLU A 263 0.23 -20.45 -9.13
CA GLU A 263 0.54 -19.55 -10.25
C GLU A 263 -0.62 -19.49 -11.26
N ASN A 264 -1.21 -20.64 -11.60
CA ASN A 264 -2.38 -20.69 -12.49
C ASN A 264 -3.61 -20.01 -11.87
N TYR A 265 -3.85 -20.24 -10.59
CA TYR A 265 -4.94 -19.58 -9.87
C TYR A 265 -4.75 -18.06 -9.82
N MET A 266 -3.53 -17.61 -9.53
CA MET A 266 -3.17 -16.18 -9.52
C MET A 266 -3.36 -15.55 -10.90
N ARG A 267 -2.96 -16.26 -11.96
CA ARG A 267 -3.13 -15.81 -13.35
C ARG A 267 -4.61 -15.62 -13.69
N GLU A 268 -5.43 -16.61 -13.39
CA GLU A 268 -6.87 -16.51 -13.65
C GLU A 268 -7.52 -15.36 -12.86
N GLN A 269 -7.12 -15.17 -11.61
CA GLN A 269 -7.61 -14.05 -10.80
C GLN A 269 -7.11 -12.69 -11.31
N ALA A 270 -5.88 -12.61 -11.78
CA ALA A 270 -5.32 -11.39 -12.37
C ALA A 270 -6.12 -10.95 -13.60
N GLU A 271 -6.38 -11.88 -14.52
CA GLU A 271 -7.19 -11.61 -15.72
C GLU A 271 -8.62 -11.18 -15.36
N ARG A 272 -9.26 -11.86 -14.41
CA ARG A 272 -10.59 -11.50 -13.92
C ARG A 272 -10.65 -10.11 -13.29
N GLN A 273 -9.57 -9.67 -12.66
CA GLN A 273 -9.47 -8.36 -12.03
C GLN A 273 -8.98 -7.25 -13.00
N GLY A 274 -8.83 -7.58 -14.28
CA GLY A 274 -8.46 -6.60 -15.31
C GLY A 274 -6.96 -6.31 -15.37
N LEU A 275 -6.11 -7.23 -14.93
CA LEU A 275 -4.70 -7.22 -15.23
C LEU A 275 -4.50 -7.94 -16.57
N ASP A 276 -3.93 -7.26 -17.54
CA ASP A 276 -3.68 -7.80 -18.88
C ASP A 276 -2.25 -8.38 -18.95
N ARG A 277 -2.13 -9.60 -19.47
CA ARG A 277 -0.85 -10.28 -19.60
C ARG A 277 -0.24 -9.99 -20.97
N ASP A 278 0.96 -9.43 -20.99
CA ASP A 278 1.73 -9.32 -22.22
C ASP A 278 2.22 -10.70 -22.67
N ASN A 279 1.71 -11.17 -23.81
CA ASN A 279 2.07 -12.47 -24.37
C ASN A 279 3.55 -12.61 -24.75
N LYS A 280 4.32 -11.50 -24.84
CA LYS A 280 5.75 -11.53 -25.20
C LYS A 280 6.65 -11.62 -23.98
N THR A 281 6.30 -10.92 -22.93
CA THR A 281 7.13 -10.82 -21.71
C THR A 281 6.59 -11.67 -20.56
N GLY A 282 5.33 -12.13 -20.64
CA GLY A 282 4.65 -12.83 -19.55
C GLY A 282 4.24 -11.94 -18.37
N ASN A 283 4.53 -10.65 -18.44
CA ASN A 283 4.30 -9.68 -17.37
C ASN A 283 2.87 -9.13 -17.40
N TYR A 284 2.39 -8.64 -16.25
CA TYR A 284 1.04 -8.09 -16.11
C TYR A 284 1.05 -6.56 -16.17
N ARG A 285 0.09 -6.02 -16.93
CA ARG A 285 -0.17 -4.58 -17.08
C ARG A 285 -1.49 -4.20 -16.43
N LEU A 286 -1.51 -3.04 -15.79
CA LEU A 286 -2.73 -2.46 -15.21
C LEU A 286 -3.62 -1.89 -16.33
N THR A 287 -4.86 -2.39 -16.42
CA THR A 287 -5.86 -1.86 -17.37
C THR A 287 -6.73 -0.78 -16.70
N PRO A 288 -7.47 0.01 -17.49
CA PRO A 288 -8.47 0.95 -16.94
C PRO A 288 -9.53 0.27 -16.06
N GLN A 289 -9.83 -1.01 -16.30
CA GLN A 289 -10.73 -1.79 -15.46
C GLN A 289 -10.13 -2.06 -14.07
N ALA A 290 -8.86 -2.45 -14.01
CA ALA A 290 -8.13 -2.62 -12.76
C ALA A 290 -8.09 -1.31 -11.96
N TYR A 291 -7.90 -0.17 -12.63
CA TYR A 291 -7.93 1.15 -12.02
C TYR A 291 -9.28 1.44 -11.33
N LYS A 292 -10.40 1.21 -12.03
CA LYS A 292 -11.75 1.38 -11.44
C LYS A 292 -11.99 0.45 -10.26
N LEU A 293 -11.55 -0.81 -10.36
CA LEU A 293 -11.66 -1.77 -9.26
C LEU A 293 -10.87 -1.32 -8.04
N PHE A 294 -9.65 -0.85 -8.24
CA PHE A 294 -8.83 -0.32 -7.16
C PHE A 294 -9.48 0.88 -6.47
N GLN A 295 -9.96 1.86 -7.25
CA GLN A 295 -10.69 3.01 -6.71
C GLN A 295 -11.92 2.59 -5.90
N GLY A 296 -12.72 1.65 -6.42
CA GLY A 296 -13.88 1.12 -5.72
C GLY A 296 -13.54 0.43 -4.41
N LYS A 297 -12.48 -0.40 -4.39
CA LYS A 297 -11.99 -1.06 -3.17
C LYS A 297 -11.45 -0.06 -2.15
N LEU A 298 -10.69 0.94 -2.61
CA LEU A 298 -10.15 2.00 -1.77
C LEU A 298 -11.29 2.78 -1.10
N LEU A 299 -12.29 3.21 -1.87
CA LEU A 299 -13.48 3.89 -1.33
C LEU A 299 -14.25 3.00 -0.36
N SER A 300 -14.52 1.74 -0.70
CA SER A 300 -15.22 0.80 0.18
C SER A 300 -14.50 0.62 1.51
N ARG A 301 -13.19 0.54 1.50
CA ARG A 301 -12.36 0.43 2.71
C ARG A 301 -12.47 1.69 3.58
N ILE A 302 -12.38 2.88 2.97
CA ILE A 302 -12.50 4.16 3.65
C ILE A 302 -13.90 4.30 4.27
N PHE A 303 -14.95 4.00 3.52
CA PHE A 303 -16.32 4.12 3.99
C PHE A 303 -16.72 3.06 5.01
N SER A 304 -16.22 1.82 4.93
CA SER A 304 -16.48 0.80 5.94
C SER A 304 -15.97 1.22 7.31
N ASP A 305 -14.78 1.80 7.35
CA ASP A 305 -14.20 2.33 8.58
C ASP A 305 -14.95 3.56 9.12
N LEU A 306 -15.52 4.39 8.23
CA LEU A 306 -16.34 5.55 8.62
C LEU A 306 -17.71 5.13 9.14
N GLN A 307 -18.34 4.10 8.59
CA GLN A 307 -19.63 3.59 9.02
C GLN A 307 -19.58 2.96 10.41
N ALA A 308 -18.46 2.33 10.77
CA ALA A 308 -18.28 1.76 12.10
C ALA A 308 -18.32 2.81 13.23
N SER A 309 -18.14 4.09 12.91
CA SER A 309 -18.11 5.20 13.89
C SER A 309 -19.39 6.04 13.93
N ARG A 310 -20.43 5.77 13.10
CA ARG A 310 -21.66 6.58 13.02
C ARG A 310 -22.91 5.72 12.85
N SER A 311 -23.69 5.60 13.92
CA SER A 311 -25.10 5.23 13.85
C SER A 311 -25.95 6.49 13.59
N GLY A 312 -26.73 6.47 12.53
CA GLY A 312 -27.79 7.44 12.26
C GLY A 312 -27.50 8.41 11.14
N ARG A 313 -28.16 8.19 10.01
CA ARG A 313 -28.15 9.10 8.87
C ARG A 313 -29.50 9.12 8.19
N HIS A 314 -30.13 10.28 8.21
CA HIS A 314 -31.14 10.64 7.23
C HIS A 314 -30.49 11.62 6.22
N PRO A 315 -30.53 11.36 4.91
CA PRO A 315 -30.17 12.36 3.93
C PRO A 315 -31.32 13.37 3.88
N ASP A 316 -31.16 14.51 4.52
CA ASP A 316 -32.09 15.62 4.34
C ASP A 316 -31.92 16.15 2.92
N ALA A 317 -32.99 16.10 2.17
CA ALA A 317 -33.05 16.68 0.84
C ALA A 317 -33.11 18.21 1.00
N VAL A 318 -32.12 18.92 0.48
CA VAL A 318 -32.16 20.38 0.44
C VAL A 318 -33.13 20.80 -0.66
N GLU A 319 -34.21 21.47 -0.28
CA GLU A 319 -35.17 22.05 -1.21
C GLU A 319 -34.52 23.26 -1.90
N GLY A 320 -34.57 23.32 -3.23
CA GLY A 320 -34.02 24.43 -4.00
C GLY A 320 -34.20 24.24 -5.52
N ASP A 321 -33.96 25.29 -6.30
CA ASP A 321 -34.08 25.28 -7.76
C ASP A 321 -33.06 24.36 -8.43
N GLY A 322 -33.41 23.08 -8.58
CA GLY A 322 -32.55 22.04 -9.15
C GLY A 322 -33.23 21.28 -10.29
N ALA A 323 -32.44 20.41 -10.94
CA ALA A 323 -32.89 19.63 -12.10
C ALA A 323 -33.59 18.31 -11.75
N VAL A 324 -33.65 17.90 -10.47
CA VAL A 324 -34.27 16.64 -10.04
C VAL A 324 -35.60 16.93 -9.36
N GLU A 325 -36.70 16.53 -10.00
CA GLU A 325 -38.05 16.63 -9.46
C GLU A 325 -38.22 15.64 -8.28
N LEU A 326 -38.75 16.15 -7.17
CA LEU A 326 -39.21 15.34 -6.06
C LEU A 326 -40.70 14.98 -6.25
N GLN A 327 -41.15 13.88 -5.69
CA GLN A 327 -42.56 13.50 -5.71
C GLN A 327 -43.46 14.44 -4.85
N GLN A 328 -42.84 15.31 -4.05
CA GLN A 328 -43.52 16.29 -3.23
C GLN A 328 -43.78 17.57 -4.05
N THR A 329 -44.98 18.11 -3.94
CA THR A 329 -45.36 19.34 -4.54
C THR A 329 -45.49 20.47 -3.52
N LYS A 330 -45.42 21.72 -3.96
CA LYS A 330 -45.71 22.94 -3.22
C LYS A 330 -46.62 23.84 -4.03
N PRO A 331 -47.42 24.74 -3.41
CA PRO A 331 -48.13 25.77 -4.12
C PRO A 331 -47.16 26.66 -4.91
N TYR A 332 -47.59 27.09 -6.10
CA TYR A 332 -46.81 27.98 -6.96
C TYR A 332 -46.56 29.33 -6.32
N GLU A 333 -45.31 29.75 -6.28
CA GLU A 333 -44.88 31.08 -5.89
C GLU A 333 -44.27 31.82 -7.10
N PHE A 334 -44.39 33.16 -7.10
CA PHE A 334 -43.84 33.96 -8.18
C PHE A 334 -42.31 33.80 -8.26
N GLY A 335 -41.80 33.25 -9.36
CA GLY A 335 -40.39 32.93 -9.57
C GLY A 335 -40.14 31.43 -9.78
N ASP A 336 -41.09 30.55 -9.44
CA ASP A 336 -40.96 29.12 -9.70
C ASP A 336 -40.97 28.80 -11.20
N SER A 337 -40.19 27.81 -11.59
CA SER A 337 -40.05 27.37 -12.98
C SER A 337 -41.34 26.71 -13.47
N ALA A 338 -41.91 27.23 -14.56
CA ALA A 338 -43.07 26.63 -15.20
C ALA A 338 -42.83 25.20 -15.73
N ALA A 339 -41.58 24.80 -15.89
CA ALA A 339 -41.23 23.43 -16.32
C ALA A 339 -41.54 22.37 -15.25
N ASN A 340 -41.60 22.77 -13.98
CA ASN A 340 -41.81 21.88 -12.85
C ASN A 340 -43.27 21.83 -12.37
N ILE A 341 -44.23 22.37 -13.15
CA ILE A 341 -45.64 22.35 -12.80
C ILE A 341 -46.20 20.93 -12.86
N ASP A 342 -46.80 20.48 -11.76
CA ASP A 342 -47.60 19.26 -11.71
C ASP A 342 -48.98 19.52 -12.33
N LEU A 343 -49.10 19.29 -13.66
CA LEU A 343 -50.32 19.48 -14.38
C LEU A 343 -51.50 18.64 -13.85
N PRO A 344 -51.33 17.34 -13.55
CA PRO A 344 -52.39 16.55 -12.94
C PRO A 344 -52.94 17.13 -11.65
N GLN A 345 -52.07 17.47 -10.70
CA GLN A 345 -52.51 18.02 -9.41
C GLN A 345 -53.10 19.41 -9.55
N THR A 346 -52.56 20.25 -10.42
CA THR A 346 -53.08 21.58 -10.75
C THR A 346 -54.53 21.49 -11.30
N VAL A 347 -54.78 20.54 -12.20
CA VAL A 347 -56.12 20.32 -12.75
C VAL A 347 -57.08 19.81 -11.68
N ILE A 348 -56.65 18.90 -10.83
CA ILE A 348 -57.44 18.39 -9.70
C ILE A 348 -57.83 19.54 -8.76
N ASN A 349 -56.88 20.40 -8.39
CA ASN A 349 -57.16 21.57 -7.53
C ASN A 349 -58.18 22.53 -8.16
N ALA A 350 -58.06 22.82 -9.46
CA ALA A 350 -59.00 23.66 -10.18
C ALA A 350 -60.39 23.03 -10.24
N LEU A 351 -60.51 21.72 -10.45
CA LEU A 351 -61.77 20.98 -10.41
C LEU A 351 -62.40 20.98 -9.02
N LEU A 352 -61.61 20.79 -7.98
CA LEU A 352 -62.13 20.87 -6.60
C LEU A 352 -62.67 22.24 -6.24
N ARG A 353 -62.05 23.31 -6.75
CA ARG A 353 -62.48 24.67 -6.51
C ARG A 353 -63.75 25.07 -7.35
N HIS A 354 -63.81 24.65 -8.60
CA HIS A 354 -64.85 25.12 -9.57
C HIS A 354 -65.97 24.11 -9.83
N GLY A 355 -65.86 22.87 -9.39
CA GLY A 355 -66.75 21.80 -9.79
C GLY A 355 -66.61 21.49 -11.30
N ASP A 356 -67.56 20.76 -11.87
CA ASP A 356 -67.52 20.28 -13.27
C ASP A 356 -68.02 21.36 -14.31
N THR A 357 -67.79 22.64 -14.01
CA THR A 357 -68.16 23.75 -14.93
C THR A 357 -67.10 23.96 -16.01
N ARG A 358 -67.47 23.82 -17.27
CA ARG A 358 -66.58 24.05 -18.43
C ARG A 358 -66.85 25.42 -19.06
N PRO A 359 -65.82 26.17 -19.48
CA PRO A 359 -64.38 25.83 -19.50
C PRO A 359 -63.70 25.97 -18.12
N LEU A 360 -62.73 25.05 -17.80
CA LEU A 360 -61.96 25.10 -16.59
C LEU A 360 -61.06 26.34 -16.61
N GLN A 361 -61.20 27.21 -15.61
CA GLN A 361 -60.32 28.38 -15.44
C GLN A 361 -59.31 28.11 -14.35
N LEU A 362 -58.03 28.06 -14.72
CA LEU A 362 -56.90 27.92 -13.79
C LEU A 362 -56.61 29.27 -13.12
N ARG A 363 -56.35 29.25 -11.81
CA ARG A 363 -55.84 30.39 -11.05
C ARG A 363 -54.46 30.03 -10.49
N SER A 364 -53.69 31.05 -10.12
CA SER A 364 -52.38 30.84 -9.47
C SER A 364 -52.47 29.99 -8.23
N GLU A 365 -53.58 30.03 -7.51
CA GLU A 365 -53.84 29.24 -6.29
C GLU A 365 -54.04 27.73 -6.56
N ASP A 366 -54.35 27.34 -7.80
CA ASP A 366 -54.56 25.95 -8.19
C ASP A 366 -53.24 25.29 -8.62
N ILE A 367 -52.23 26.09 -8.95
CA ILE A 367 -50.98 25.61 -9.53
C ILE A 367 -50.13 25.00 -8.46
N GLU A 368 -49.75 23.73 -8.67
CA GLU A 368 -48.80 22.99 -7.87
C GLU A 368 -47.52 22.79 -8.68
N VAL A 369 -46.39 22.91 -8.00
CA VAL A 369 -45.05 22.76 -8.58
C VAL A 369 -44.31 21.68 -7.83
N HIS A 370 -43.67 20.75 -8.55
CA HIS A 370 -42.80 19.78 -7.93
C HIS A 370 -41.64 20.48 -7.22
N LYS A 371 -41.42 20.09 -5.99
CA LYS A 371 -40.20 20.49 -5.28
C LYS A 371 -39.01 19.89 -6.01
N THR A 372 -37.99 20.69 -6.24
CA THR A 372 -36.75 20.23 -6.88
C THR A 372 -35.63 20.09 -5.87
N ARG A 373 -34.78 19.14 -6.11
CA ARG A 373 -33.59 18.94 -5.31
C ARG A 373 -32.43 19.67 -5.94
N ASN A 374 -31.87 20.60 -5.21
CA ASN A 374 -30.65 21.27 -5.65
C ASN A 374 -29.41 20.38 -5.32
N HIS A 375 -28.59 20.15 -6.33
CA HIS A 375 -27.24 19.59 -6.17
C HIS A 375 -26.24 20.69 -6.48
N PRO A 376 -25.92 21.57 -5.51
CA PRO A 376 -24.94 22.60 -5.75
C PRO A 376 -23.60 21.95 -6.13
N LYS A 377 -23.02 22.44 -7.21
CA LYS A 377 -21.71 22.00 -7.68
C LYS A 377 -20.62 22.58 -6.82
N CYS A 378 -19.60 21.79 -6.50
CA CYS A 378 -18.37 22.23 -5.89
C CYS A 378 -17.22 22.24 -6.91
N ALA A 379 -16.32 23.19 -6.79
CA ALA A 379 -15.07 23.21 -7.53
C ALA A 379 -13.89 23.07 -6.56
N THR A 380 -13.13 22.01 -6.71
CA THR A 380 -12.01 21.68 -5.83
C THR A 380 -10.70 21.56 -6.61
N CYS A 381 -9.67 22.26 -6.15
CA CYS A 381 -8.29 22.03 -6.55
C CYS A 381 -7.52 21.38 -5.40
N VAL A 382 -6.92 20.22 -5.65
CA VAL A 382 -6.08 19.51 -4.69
C VAL A 382 -4.62 19.80 -5.00
N ILE A 383 -3.94 20.47 -4.10
CA ILE A 383 -2.50 20.75 -4.17
C ILE A 383 -1.78 19.67 -3.38
N MET A 384 -0.96 18.90 -4.07
CA MET A 384 -0.19 17.80 -3.51
C MET A 384 1.28 18.18 -3.43
N ASP A 385 1.81 18.23 -2.23
CA ASP A 385 3.23 18.48 -2.02
C ASP A 385 4.05 17.26 -2.50
N MET A 386 4.95 17.53 -3.45
CA MET A 386 5.93 16.58 -3.99
C MET A 386 7.35 17.15 -3.85
N SER A 387 7.57 18.01 -2.86
CA SER A 387 8.89 18.50 -2.48
C SER A 387 9.78 17.38 -1.94
N GLY A 388 11.04 17.69 -1.71
CA GLY A 388 12.03 16.68 -1.29
C GLY A 388 11.72 16.02 0.05
N SER A 389 11.11 16.75 0.99
CA SER A 389 10.73 16.27 2.33
C SER A 389 9.68 15.15 2.30
N MET A 390 8.77 15.17 1.34
CA MET A 390 7.70 14.18 1.20
C MET A 390 8.19 12.74 0.94
N ARG A 391 9.47 12.58 0.65
CA ARG A 391 10.09 11.25 0.49
C ARG A 391 10.26 10.52 1.82
N TYR A 392 10.42 11.25 2.92
CA TYR A 392 10.58 10.66 4.24
C TYR A 392 9.30 9.95 4.67
N ASP A 393 9.44 8.77 5.25
CA ASP A 393 8.36 7.89 5.70
C ASP A 393 7.32 7.52 4.61
N GLY A 394 7.62 7.74 3.32
CA GLY A 394 6.72 7.41 2.22
C GLY A 394 5.41 8.23 2.22
N GLN A 395 5.40 9.43 2.77
CA GLN A 395 4.21 10.27 2.93
C GLN A 395 3.51 10.56 1.59
N TYR A 396 4.28 10.71 0.51
CA TYR A 396 3.74 10.89 -0.84
C TYR A 396 2.80 9.77 -1.29
N ILE A 397 2.97 8.54 -0.78
CA ILE A 397 2.08 7.41 -1.10
C ILE A 397 0.67 7.66 -0.55
N ASN A 398 0.57 8.16 0.68
CA ASN A 398 -0.70 8.50 1.30
C ASN A 398 -1.39 9.66 0.58
N VAL A 399 -0.62 10.66 0.13
CA VAL A 399 -1.14 11.77 -0.69
C VAL A 399 -1.73 11.26 -2.01
N LYS A 400 -1.04 10.36 -2.69
CA LYS A 400 -1.54 9.73 -3.93
C LYS A 400 -2.82 8.91 -3.69
N ARG A 401 -2.85 8.08 -2.63
CA ARG A 401 -4.06 7.32 -2.25
C ARG A 401 -5.25 8.22 -2.02
N MET A 402 -5.05 9.30 -1.27
CA MET A 402 -6.08 10.29 -1.01
C MET A 402 -6.62 10.92 -2.31
N ALA A 403 -5.72 11.38 -3.17
CA ALA A 403 -6.09 12.00 -4.44
C ALA A 403 -6.92 11.05 -5.32
N LEU A 404 -6.51 9.77 -5.41
CA LEU A 404 -7.23 8.73 -6.14
C LEU A 404 -8.60 8.40 -5.51
N ALA A 405 -8.67 8.36 -4.19
CA ALA A 405 -9.92 8.11 -3.47
C ALA A 405 -10.90 9.28 -3.66
N LEU A 406 -10.43 10.52 -3.56
CA LEU A 406 -11.25 11.71 -3.78
C LEU A 406 -11.76 11.77 -5.22
N GLN A 407 -10.92 11.44 -6.20
CA GLN A 407 -11.36 11.34 -7.59
C GLN A 407 -12.43 10.28 -7.78
N GLY A 408 -12.23 9.08 -7.21
CA GLY A 408 -13.22 8.02 -7.29
C GLY A 408 -14.55 8.44 -6.68
N LEU A 409 -14.53 9.07 -5.50
CA LEU A 409 -15.72 9.59 -4.84
C LEU A 409 -16.46 10.62 -5.69
N ILE A 410 -15.74 11.61 -6.22
CA ILE A 410 -16.36 12.68 -7.04
C ILE A 410 -16.93 12.09 -8.32
N THR A 411 -16.23 11.17 -8.96
CA THR A 411 -16.70 10.55 -10.21
C THR A 411 -17.95 9.69 -9.99
N SER A 412 -18.05 8.97 -8.85
CA SER A 412 -19.18 8.07 -8.56
C SER A 412 -20.37 8.78 -7.94
N GLU A 413 -20.15 9.63 -6.94
CA GLU A 413 -21.21 10.21 -6.12
C GLU A 413 -21.57 11.65 -6.51
N TYR A 414 -20.64 12.38 -7.12
CA TYR A 414 -20.76 13.80 -7.42
C TYR A 414 -20.28 14.16 -8.83
N PRO A 415 -20.83 13.55 -9.88
CA PRO A 415 -20.31 13.70 -11.26
C PRO A 415 -20.41 15.13 -11.82
N GLY A 416 -21.12 16.02 -11.13
CA GLY A 416 -21.21 17.45 -11.49
C GLY A 416 -20.13 18.33 -10.88
N ASP A 417 -19.36 17.83 -9.94
CA ASP A 417 -18.33 18.60 -9.25
C ASP A 417 -17.04 18.69 -10.09
N PHE A 418 -16.37 19.82 -9.99
CA PHE A 418 -15.11 20.06 -10.67
C PHE A 418 -13.96 19.65 -9.76
N LEU A 419 -13.02 18.83 -10.28
CA LEU A 419 -11.81 18.42 -9.58
C LEU A 419 -10.59 18.58 -10.46
N ARG A 420 -9.52 19.17 -9.90
CA ARG A 420 -8.21 19.27 -10.52
C ARG A 420 -7.13 18.97 -9.50
N PHE A 421 -6.01 18.44 -9.99
CA PHE A 421 -4.83 18.12 -9.20
C PHE A 421 -3.67 19.00 -9.61
N ILE A 422 -2.92 19.48 -8.61
CA ILE A 422 -1.73 20.30 -8.79
C ILE A 422 -0.58 19.64 -8.05
N GLU A 423 0.45 19.30 -8.79
CA GLU A 423 1.73 18.90 -8.23
C GLU A 423 2.48 20.14 -7.77
N MET A 424 2.80 20.23 -6.49
CA MET A 424 3.57 21.30 -5.88
C MET A 424 5.01 20.86 -5.60
N TYR A 425 5.94 21.66 -6.02
CA TYR A 425 7.38 21.56 -5.76
C TYR A 425 7.96 22.97 -5.90
N THR A 426 9.19 23.17 -6.30
CA THR A 426 9.73 24.52 -6.60
C THR A 426 8.85 25.29 -7.59
N PHE A 427 8.18 24.56 -8.45
CA PHE A 427 7.13 25.06 -9.36
C PHE A 427 5.77 24.43 -9.01
N ALA A 428 4.77 24.72 -9.84
CA ALA A 428 3.46 24.11 -9.75
C ALA A 428 3.00 23.65 -11.14
N LYS A 429 2.52 22.40 -11.25
CA LYS A 429 2.02 21.86 -12.53
C LYS A 429 0.66 21.19 -12.34
N MET A 430 -0.25 21.44 -13.29
CA MET A 430 -1.51 20.71 -13.36
C MET A 430 -1.22 19.25 -13.73
N ARG A 431 -1.93 18.33 -13.08
CA ARG A 431 -1.81 16.90 -13.33
C ARG A 431 -3.17 16.27 -13.60
N HIS A 432 -3.20 15.35 -14.54
CA HIS A 432 -4.36 14.48 -14.73
C HIS A 432 -4.37 13.38 -13.67
N ALA A 433 -5.58 12.89 -13.38
CA ALA A 433 -5.73 11.82 -12.40
C ALA A 433 -4.95 10.53 -12.78
N SER A 434 -4.83 10.23 -14.06
CA SER A 434 -4.03 9.10 -14.56
C SER A 434 -2.53 9.24 -14.26
N GLU A 435 -2.03 10.46 -14.14
CA GLU A 435 -0.60 10.74 -13.89
C GLU A 435 -0.26 10.67 -12.39
N LEU A 436 -1.28 10.66 -11.50
CA LEU A 436 -1.06 10.74 -10.05
C LEU A 436 -0.21 9.58 -9.52
N ILE A 437 -0.35 8.40 -10.10
CA ILE A 437 0.38 7.20 -9.69
C ILE A 437 1.88 7.32 -10.00
N GLU A 438 2.21 7.99 -11.10
CA GLU A 438 3.59 8.17 -11.56
C GLU A 438 4.33 9.29 -10.83
N LEU A 439 3.62 10.18 -10.12
CA LEU A 439 4.23 11.28 -9.41
C LEU A 439 5.20 10.78 -8.35
N MET A 440 6.38 11.37 -8.31
CA MET A 440 7.41 11.06 -7.31
C MET A 440 7.90 12.36 -6.67
N PRO A 441 8.24 12.33 -5.38
CA PRO A 441 8.88 13.45 -4.70
C PRO A 441 10.18 13.85 -5.41
N LYS A 442 10.40 15.14 -5.53
CA LYS A 442 11.58 15.65 -6.23
C LYS A 442 12.87 15.30 -5.49
N PRO A 443 13.94 14.96 -6.22
CA PRO A 443 15.22 14.65 -5.60
C PRO A 443 15.80 15.90 -4.94
N VAL A 444 16.30 15.75 -3.72
CA VAL A 444 17.06 16.81 -3.05
C VAL A 444 18.41 16.94 -3.75
N THR A 445 18.69 18.10 -4.30
CA THR A 445 19.89 18.38 -5.10
C THR A 445 20.87 19.33 -4.41
N ILE A 446 20.45 19.98 -3.31
CA ILE A 446 21.29 20.78 -2.43
C ILE A 446 21.12 20.26 -1.01
N HIS A 447 22.25 19.99 -0.34
CA HIS A 447 22.29 19.52 1.04
C HIS A 447 22.85 20.58 2.01
N ASP A 448 23.00 21.83 1.53
CA ASP A 448 23.46 22.93 2.36
C ASP A 448 22.36 23.33 3.36
N PRO A 449 22.66 23.47 4.65
CA PRO A 449 21.71 23.90 5.67
C PRO A 449 21.24 25.36 5.50
N TRP A 450 21.92 26.14 4.69
CA TRP A 450 21.58 27.54 4.38
C TRP A 450 21.56 27.78 2.88
N VAL A 451 20.38 27.91 2.31
CA VAL A 451 20.21 28.18 0.88
C VAL A 451 19.54 29.53 0.69
N ARG A 452 20.16 30.40 -0.13
CA ARG A 452 19.65 31.69 -0.53
C ARG A 452 19.90 31.86 -2.02
N LEU A 453 19.00 31.32 -2.84
CA LEU A 453 19.13 31.35 -4.29
C LEU A 453 18.03 32.22 -4.90
N ARG A 454 18.41 32.94 -5.96
CA ARG A 454 17.51 33.71 -6.80
C ARG A 454 17.77 33.39 -8.27
N ALA A 455 16.71 33.08 -9.01
CA ALA A 455 16.77 32.83 -10.43
C ALA A 455 15.83 33.78 -11.18
N ASP A 456 16.32 34.40 -12.22
CA ASP A 456 15.52 35.26 -13.10
C ASP A 456 14.92 34.39 -14.22
N MET A 457 13.65 34.05 -14.08
CA MET A 457 12.95 33.19 -15.02
C MET A 457 12.50 33.89 -16.31
N SER A 458 12.80 35.20 -16.47
CA SER A 458 12.57 35.90 -17.74
C SER A 458 13.69 35.66 -18.77
N ARG A 459 14.81 35.12 -18.33
CA ARG A 459 15.96 34.82 -19.17
C ARG A 459 15.76 33.53 -19.94
N GLU A 460 15.96 33.57 -21.26
CA GLU A 460 15.80 32.39 -22.14
C GLU A 460 16.82 31.28 -21.87
N ASP A 461 17.97 31.62 -21.27
CA ASP A 461 19.03 30.67 -20.94
C ASP A 461 18.79 29.88 -19.66
N ILE A 462 17.75 30.26 -18.86
CA ILE A 462 17.38 29.55 -17.62
C ILE A 462 16.09 28.75 -17.83
N SER A 463 16.20 27.42 -17.81
CA SER A 463 15.07 26.52 -17.90
C SER A 463 14.70 25.91 -16.54
N GLU A 464 13.45 25.47 -16.39
CA GLU A 464 13.00 24.77 -15.16
C GLU A 464 13.89 23.57 -14.80
N SER A 465 14.47 22.89 -15.79
CA SER A 465 15.32 21.70 -15.58
C SER A 465 16.67 22.01 -14.93
N GLN A 466 17.10 23.27 -14.96
CA GLN A 466 18.34 23.75 -14.34
C GLN A 466 18.13 24.23 -12.90
N ILE A 467 16.87 24.39 -12.50
CA ILE A 467 16.50 24.85 -11.15
C ILE A 467 16.33 23.65 -10.22
N HIS A 468 16.73 23.83 -8.97
CA HIS A 468 16.59 22.82 -7.93
C HIS A 468 15.10 22.53 -7.65
N PRO A 469 14.61 21.29 -7.88
CA PRO A 469 13.16 21.03 -7.89
C PRO A 469 12.54 20.73 -6.53
N HIS A 470 13.31 20.59 -5.47
CA HIS A 470 12.87 20.03 -4.20
C HIS A 470 12.26 21.00 -3.17
N PHE A 471 12.21 22.31 -3.50
CA PHE A 471 11.63 23.31 -2.60
C PHE A 471 10.10 23.31 -2.67
N THR A 472 9.45 23.81 -1.61
CA THR A 472 8.00 23.90 -1.47
C THR A 472 7.51 25.29 -1.85
N ASN A 473 6.78 25.42 -2.95
CA ASN A 473 6.25 26.69 -3.46
C ASN A 473 4.73 26.74 -3.36
N ILE A 474 4.23 27.04 -2.14
CA ILE A 474 2.79 27.15 -1.88
C ILE A 474 2.20 28.32 -2.67
N GLN A 475 2.87 29.46 -2.73
CA GLN A 475 2.39 30.67 -3.42
C GLN A 475 2.04 30.36 -4.89
N ARG A 476 2.96 29.75 -5.64
CA ARG A 476 2.72 29.44 -7.06
C ARG A 476 1.61 28.43 -7.26
N SER A 477 1.51 27.48 -6.35
CA SER A 477 0.44 26.46 -6.37
C SER A 477 -0.93 27.05 -6.10
N LEU A 478 -1.05 27.98 -5.13
CA LEU A 478 -2.27 28.72 -4.86
C LEU A 478 -2.67 29.60 -6.06
N GLN A 479 -1.71 30.27 -6.69
CA GLN A 479 -1.94 31.08 -7.88
C GLN A 479 -2.53 30.24 -9.01
N LEU A 480 -1.94 29.07 -9.29
CA LEU A 480 -2.41 28.16 -10.33
C LEU A 480 -3.80 27.60 -10.00
N ALA A 481 -4.06 27.23 -8.75
CA ALA A 481 -5.36 26.77 -8.27
C ALA A 481 -6.43 27.85 -8.43
N ARG A 482 -6.13 29.07 -7.98
CA ARG A 482 -7.04 30.22 -8.11
C ARG A 482 -7.42 30.50 -9.57
N GLN A 483 -6.45 30.55 -10.45
CA GLN A 483 -6.68 30.77 -11.89
C GLN A 483 -7.63 29.72 -12.49
N ASN A 484 -7.52 28.47 -12.07
CA ASN A 484 -8.41 27.39 -12.54
C ASN A 484 -9.81 27.47 -11.91
N LEU A 485 -9.90 27.77 -10.61
CA LEU A 485 -11.18 27.82 -9.91
C LEU A 485 -12.05 29.00 -10.31
N VAL A 486 -11.47 30.14 -10.63
CA VAL A 486 -12.20 31.33 -11.08
C VAL A 486 -12.96 31.09 -12.39
N THR A 487 -12.46 30.20 -13.24
CA THR A 487 -13.13 29.87 -14.52
C THR A 487 -14.34 28.94 -14.36
N THR A 488 -14.66 28.47 -13.16
CA THR A 488 -15.76 27.53 -12.89
C THR A 488 -17.08 28.29 -12.58
N ASP A 489 -18.19 27.75 -13.05
CA ASP A 489 -19.55 28.32 -12.87
C ASP A 489 -20.17 28.04 -11.50
N THR A 490 -19.36 27.81 -10.47
CA THR A 490 -19.88 27.55 -9.13
C THR A 490 -19.30 28.55 -8.12
N PRO A 491 -20.11 29.06 -7.18
CA PRO A 491 -19.61 29.89 -6.09
C PRO A 491 -18.83 29.05 -5.04
N ASN A 492 -19.06 27.74 -4.99
CA ASN A 492 -18.49 26.85 -3.98
C ASN A 492 -17.11 26.39 -4.41
N ARG A 493 -16.12 27.21 -4.14
CA ARG A 493 -14.73 26.98 -4.56
C ARG A 493 -13.85 26.70 -3.37
N GLN A 494 -13.06 25.64 -3.46
CA GLN A 494 -12.11 25.27 -2.40
C GLN A 494 -10.79 24.76 -2.94
N ILE A 495 -9.75 24.99 -2.15
CA ILE A 495 -8.42 24.41 -2.32
C ILE A 495 -8.16 23.47 -1.15
N VAL A 496 -7.74 22.26 -1.46
CA VAL A 496 -7.22 21.28 -0.49
C VAL A 496 -5.71 21.28 -0.64
N LEU A 497 -5.01 21.85 0.33
CA LEU A 497 -3.54 21.89 0.35
C LEU A 497 -3.02 20.78 1.28
N ILE A 498 -2.16 19.92 0.75
CA ILE A 498 -1.55 18.83 1.51
C ILE A 498 -0.05 19.05 1.49
N THR A 499 0.53 19.31 2.67
CA THR A 499 1.95 19.65 2.83
C THR A 499 2.46 19.18 4.19
N ASP A 500 3.78 19.07 4.34
CA ASP A 500 4.44 18.72 5.61
C ASP A 500 5.07 19.93 6.31
N GLY A 501 5.09 21.13 5.69
CA GLY A 501 5.78 22.28 6.30
C GLY A 501 5.59 23.63 5.63
N LEU A 502 6.52 24.51 5.96
CA LEU A 502 6.58 25.90 5.52
C LEU A 502 7.00 26.04 4.06
N PRO A 503 6.55 27.11 3.39
CA PRO A 503 7.02 27.42 2.04
C PRO A 503 8.50 27.82 2.06
N THR A 504 9.26 27.24 1.15
CA THR A 504 10.70 27.49 0.97
C THR A 504 11.03 28.12 -0.38
N ALA A 505 10.02 28.30 -1.25
CA ALA A 505 10.17 29.01 -2.52
C ALA A 505 8.97 29.90 -2.81
N HIS A 506 9.20 31.01 -3.53
CA HIS A 506 8.17 31.92 -4.02
C HIS A 506 8.64 32.69 -5.25
N PHE A 507 7.70 33.28 -5.95
CA PHE A 507 7.96 34.20 -7.04
C PHE A 507 7.68 35.64 -6.63
N GLU A 508 8.58 36.54 -6.98
CA GLU A 508 8.33 37.98 -7.06
C GLU A 508 8.55 38.43 -8.51
N ASP A 509 7.48 38.81 -9.15
CA ASP A 509 7.43 39.03 -10.61
C ASP A 509 7.97 37.83 -11.38
N ASN A 510 9.09 37.97 -12.09
CA ASN A 510 9.76 36.90 -12.83
C ASN A 510 10.93 36.26 -12.07
N HIS A 511 11.16 36.66 -10.83
CA HIS A 511 12.26 36.10 -10.04
C HIS A 511 11.75 35.01 -9.10
N LEU A 512 12.36 33.83 -9.20
CA LEU A 512 12.16 32.71 -8.29
C LEU A 512 13.17 32.80 -7.15
N PHE A 513 12.69 32.87 -5.94
CA PHE A 513 13.48 32.79 -4.71
C PHE A 513 13.36 31.39 -4.10
N MET A 514 14.47 30.81 -3.70
CA MET A 514 14.56 29.52 -3.00
C MET A 514 15.36 29.74 -1.71
N LEU A 515 14.68 29.68 -0.57
CA LEU A 515 15.18 30.09 0.72
C LEU A 515 15.01 28.97 1.75
N TYR A 516 16.12 28.45 2.28
CA TYR A 516 16.11 27.47 3.33
C TYR A 516 17.14 27.86 4.42
N PRO A 517 16.84 27.79 5.73
CA PRO A 517 15.52 27.56 6.32
C PRO A 517 14.43 28.53 5.83
N PRO A 518 13.13 28.19 6.07
CA PRO A 518 12.01 29.03 5.65
C PRO A 518 12.21 30.51 6.02
N ASP A 519 11.79 31.42 5.15
CA ASP A 519 12.02 32.83 5.29
C ASP A 519 10.69 33.62 5.36
N PRO A 520 10.55 34.62 6.22
CA PRO A 520 9.36 35.47 6.31
C PRO A 520 8.90 36.08 4.99
N GLN A 521 9.81 36.35 4.06
CA GLN A 521 9.45 36.87 2.72
C GLN A 521 8.61 35.84 1.94
N THR A 522 8.97 34.56 2.03
CA THR A 522 8.26 33.48 1.37
C THR A 522 6.86 33.28 1.98
N GLU A 523 6.76 33.38 3.32
CA GLU A 523 5.47 33.34 4.00
C GLU A 523 4.58 34.52 3.58
N GLN A 524 5.12 35.74 3.53
CA GLN A 524 4.37 36.91 3.12
C GLN A 524 3.88 36.85 1.67
N ALA A 525 4.70 36.32 0.75
CA ALA A 525 4.32 36.09 -0.62
C ALA A 525 3.16 35.09 -0.73
N THR A 526 3.22 34.01 0.07
CA THR A 526 2.15 33.00 0.17
C THR A 526 0.87 33.59 0.75
N MET A 527 0.96 34.39 1.82
CA MET A 527 -0.20 35.03 2.44
C MET A 527 -0.87 36.05 1.52
N ARG A 528 -0.11 36.78 0.71
CA ARG A 528 -0.66 37.68 -0.32
C ARG A 528 -1.53 36.91 -1.32
N GLU A 529 -1.06 35.76 -1.79
CA GLU A 529 -1.84 34.94 -2.72
C GLU A 529 -3.09 34.32 -2.06
N ALA A 530 -2.99 33.91 -0.79
CA ALA A 530 -4.15 33.44 -0.02
C ALA A 530 -5.24 34.52 0.11
N MET A 531 -4.84 35.79 0.34
CA MET A 531 -5.79 36.92 0.37
C MET A 531 -6.48 37.12 -0.98
N LEU A 532 -5.78 36.88 -2.11
CA LEU A 532 -6.40 36.91 -3.43
C LEU A 532 -7.41 35.75 -3.59
N CYS A 533 -7.07 34.57 -3.12
CA CYS A 533 -8.02 33.44 -3.09
C CYS A 533 -9.28 33.79 -2.27
N HIS A 534 -9.12 34.40 -1.09
CA HIS A 534 -10.24 34.83 -0.27
C HIS A 534 -11.15 35.85 -0.96
N ARG A 535 -10.56 36.84 -1.65
CA ARG A 535 -11.32 37.84 -2.40
C ARG A 535 -12.19 37.25 -3.52
N GLU A 536 -11.76 36.12 -4.07
CA GLU A 536 -12.47 35.37 -5.12
C GLU A 536 -13.40 34.28 -4.55
N GLY A 537 -13.63 34.27 -3.22
CA GLY A 537 -14.52 33.35 -2.55
C GLY A 537 -13.99 31.92 -2.48
N ILE A 538 -12.65 31.75 -2.52
CA ILE A 538 -12.01 30.44 -2.46
C ILE A 538 -11.57 30.16 -1.02
N THR A 539 -12.00 29.03 -0.47
CA THR A 539 -11.59 28.55 0.86
C THR A 539 -10.38 27.64 0.74
N ILE A 540 -9.38 27.78 1.62
CA ILE A 540 -8.17 26.92 1.65
C ILE A 540 -8.25 26.03 2.89
N ASN A 541 -8.41 24.73 2.69
CA ASN A 541 -8.32 23.70 3.71
C ASN A 541 -6.94 23.05 3.66
N ILE A 542 -6.25 22.96 4.79
CA ILE A 542 -4.88 22.48 4.88
C ILE A 542 -4.84 21.15 5.64
N PHE A 543 -4.29 20.15 4.99
CA PHE A 543 -3.93 18.88 5.61
C PHE A 543 -2.44 18.90 5.90
N LEU A 544 -2.11 19.11 7.17
CA LEU A 544 -0.73 19.14 7.63
C LEU A 544 -0.29 17.74 8.03
N ILE A 545 0.69 17.22 7.31
CA ILE A 545 1.27 15.90 7.56
C ILE A 545 2.40 16.05 8.56
N PRO A 546 2.46 15.25 9.64
CA PRO A 546 3.55 15.35 10.62
C PRO A 546 4.88 14.97 9.97
N SER A 547 5.85 15.84 10.12
CA SER A 547 7.24 15.64 9.73
C SER A 547 8.13 15.61 10.96
N TRP A 548 9.22 14.85 10.90
CA TRP A 548 10.21 14.81 11.99
C TRP A 548 10.89 16.19 12.25
N SER A 549 10.86 17.08 11.27
CA SER A 549 11.39 18.44 11.36
C SER A 549 10.32 19.49 11.66
N GLN A 550 9.06 19.08 11.91
CA GLN A 550 7.95 20.00 12.10
C GLN A 550 8.14 20.87 13.34
N SER A 551 8.05 22.17 13.16
CA SER A 551 8.18 23.18 14.20
C SER A 551 6.82 23.78 14.60
N GLU A 552 6.76 24.47 15.73
CA GLU A 552 5.60 25.27 16.11
C GLU A 552 5.26 26.36 15.08
N GLU A 553 6.26 26.82 14.34
CA GLU A 553 6.10 27.84 13.30
C GLU A 553 5.33 27.30 12.08
N ASP A 554 5.57 26.03 11.71
CA ASP A 554 4.82 25.36 10.65
C ASP A 554 3.32 25.33 10.98
N ILE A 555 3.02 24.97 12.21
CA ILE A 555 1.65 24.89 12.71
C ILE A 555 0.99 26.27 12.73
N ARG A 556 1.69 27.28 13.24
CA ARG A 556 1.18 28.66 13.30
C ARG A 556 0.97 29.25 11.89
N PHE A 557 1.85 28.94 10.97
CA PHE A 557 1.70 29.38 9.58
C PHE A 557 0.47 28.73 8.92
N ALA A 558 0.30 27.41 9.08
CA ALA A 558 -0.85 26.70 8.54
C ALA A 558 -2.18 27.28 9.06
N TYR A 559 -2.26 27.57 10.36
CA TYR A 559 -3.45 28.22 10.93
C TYR A 559 -3.68 29.61 10.35
N ARG A 560 -2.67 30.47 10.28
CA ARG A 560 -2.80 31.82 9.67
C ARG A 560 -3.26 31.75 8.21
N LEU A 561 -2.73 30.79 7.45
CA LEU A 561 -3.07 30.61 6.04
C LEU A 561 -4.54 30.16 5.89
N ALA A 562 -4.99 29.16 6.67
CA ALA A 562 -6.36 28.67 6.64
C ALA A 562 -7.36 29.75 7.12
N GLU A 563 -7.10 30.41 8.25
CA GLU A 563 -7.96 31.45 8.82
C GLU A 563 -8.13 32.63 7.85
N SER A 564 -7.09 32.99 7.08
CA SER A 564 -7.16 34.07 6.09
C SER A 564 -8.22 33.84 5.02
N THR A 565 -8.65 32.59 4.79
CA THR A 565 -9.65 32.19 3.80
C THR A 565 -10.88 31.51 4.40
N LYS A 566 -11.07 31.59 5.72
CA LYS A 566 -12.11 30.85 6.47
C LYS A 566 -12.02 29.33 6.32
N GLY A 567 -10.85 28.81 6.03
CA GLY A 567 -10.57 27.39 5.93
C GLY A 567 -10.19 26.76 7.25
N ARG A 568 -9.80 25.50 7.19
CA ARG A 568 -9.46 24.68 8.37
C ARG A 568 -8.10 24.06 8.22
N VAL A 569 -7.46 23.77 9.37
CA VAL A 569 -6.23 22.97 9.44
C VAL A 569 -6.59 21.62 10.04
N ILE A 570 -6.25 20.55 9.36
CA ILE A 570 -6.47 19.19 9.81
C ILE A 570 -5.12 18.51 9.95
N PHE A 571 -4.83 18.05 11.15
CA PHE A 571 -3.62 17.26 11.43
C PHE A 571 -3.91 15.79 11.22
N THR A 572 -3.08 15.12 10.43
CA THR A 572 -3.28 13.71 10.14
C THR A 572 -2.02 12.92 10.44
N SER A 573 -2.19 11.67 10.86
CA SER A 573 -1.07 10.76 11.10
C SER A 573 -0.40 10.26 9.80
N GLY A 574 -0.73 10.84 8.66
CA GLY A 574 -0.28 10.38 7.35
C GLY A 574 -0.94 9.09 6.88
N LYS A 575 -1.12 8.11 7.76
CA LYS A 575 -1.75 6.81 7.41
C LYS A 575 -3.25 6.90 7.19
N ASP A 576 -3.93 7.85 7.85
CA ASP A 576 -5.38 8.06 7.77
C ASP A 576 -5.76 9.28 6.92
N LEU A 577 -4.82 9.82 6.14
CA LEU A 577 -5.01 11.03 5.33
C LEU A 577 -6.20 10.91 4.37
N ASP A 578 -6.33 9.79 3.71
CA ASP A 578 -7.40 9.48 2.78
C ASP A 578 -8.79 9.54 3.43
N ARG A 579 -8.93 9.04 4.65
CA ARG A 579 -10.17 9.09 5.44
C ARG A 579 -10.55 10.52 5.83
N PHE A 580 -9.58 11.29 6.32
CA PHE A 580 -9.84 12.66 6.79
C PHE A 580 -10.20 13.60 5.63
N VAL A 581 -9.52 13.51 4.49
CA VAL A 581 -9.83 14.34 3.33
C VAL A 581 -11.19 14.02 2.75
N ILE A 582 -11.56 12.74 2.64
CA ILE A 582 -12.89 12.35 2.18
C ILE A 582 -13.97 12.78 3.17
N TRP A 583 -13.73 12.60 4.47
CA TRP A 583 -14.65 13.04 5.50
C TRP A 583 -14.84 14.57 5.47
N ASP A 584 -13.77 15.33 5.37
CA ASP A 584 -13.80 16.78 5.27
C ASP A 584 -14.53 17.23 4.02
N TYR A 585 -14.24 16.63 2.87
CA TYR A 585 -14.93 16.91 1.62
C TYR A 585 -16.44 16.68 1.71
N VAL A 586 -16.86 15.52 2.22
CA VAL A 586 -18.28 15.18 2.38
C VAL A 586 -18.96 16.09 3.41
N SER A 587 -18.28 16.44 4.50
CA SER A 587 -18.81 17.30 5.57
C SER A 587 -18.94 18.76 5.11
N ASN A 588 -17.88 19.30 4.50
CA ASN A 588 -17.91 20.68 3.98
C ASN A 588 -18.93 20.86 2.87
N ARG A 589 -19.06 19.88 1.98
CA ARG A 589 -20.09 19.93 0.95
C ARG A 589 -21.50 20.04 1.55
N ARG A 590 -21.74 19.46 2.72
CA ARG A 590 -23.01 19.58 3.43
C ARG A 590 -23.19 20.94 4.10
N GLU A 591 -22.13 21.50 4.70
CA GLU A 591 -22.17 22.84 5.31
C GLU A 591 -22.38 23.94 4.28
N ILE A 592 -21.88 23.76 3.06
CA ILE A 592 -22.09 24.71 1.95
C ILE A 592 -23.53 24.61 1.40
N ILE A 593 -24.18 23.46 1.56
CA ILE A 593 -25.53 23.19 1.05
C ILE A 593 -26.61 23.52 2.10
N GLY A 594 -26.29 23.50 3.38
CA GLY A 594 -27.21 23.84 4.48
C GLY A 594 -27.05 25.27 4.90
#